data_8d9fba9d816968604f165887b5ca8053
#
_entry.id   8d9fba9d816968604f165887b5ca8053
#
_cell.length_a   1.000
_cell.length_b   1.000
_cell.length_c   1.000
_cell.angle_alpha   90.00
_cell.angle_beta   90.00
_cell.angle_gamma   90.00
#
_symmetry.space_group_name_H-M   'P 1'
#
loop_
_entity.id
_entity.type
_entity.pdbx_description
1 polymer ?
#
loop_
_entity_poly.entity_id
_entity_poly.type
_entity_poly.pdbx_seq_one_letter_code
_entity_poly.pdbx_strand_id
1 'polypeptide(L)'
;QKITKDIKANEWGGTPDPTTNFGDDRWYNYSVSADILTDGEDSYAGIGLRYILADSGRSGYSVTLYENGNWNFFGGKKKVLDGNIADFDSSKWHNVKISALNNDITVSVDGEKIIDYKAEEGGYSAGRAALYSSYNNCCFDNVKVEATDSVQPYVNKFDNFDNIFTYSENGWEHSTMDSFKNYKRTISHGAEGAYFTVDFEGTGIILTGVQKGDTVVRIEVDGKTVNKEYAVSKISNRQSFLLINGLEQGSHTLKLTVVSGSCSVDAAQVLYDYEAVNKAVISETSSVAESTDSSDSVPEDNDKSAKSNGGNGGKGSFPFVPVVVGAAAVAAAIGACVAIAKKKKKKD
;
A
#
# COMPACT_ATOMS: atom_id res chain seq x y z
N GLN A 1 16.91 -17.25 -3.77
CA GLN A 1 15.89 -18.30 -3.88
C GLN A 1 15.95 -18.96 -5.24
N LYS A 2 15.88 -20.29 -5.30
CA LYS A 2 15.83 -21.06 -6.55
C LYS A 2 14.55 -21.87 -6.59
N ILE A 3 13.82 -21.78 -7.70
CA ILE A 3 12.65 -22.60 -7.98
C ILE A 3 13.00 -23.60 -9.06
N THR A 4 12.72 -24.88 -8.85
CA THR A 4 13.09 -25.97 -9.77
C THR A 4 11.86 -26.75 -10.24
N LYS A 5 12.04 -27.56 -11.29
CA LYS A 5 10.97 -28.41 -11.88
C LYS A 5 10.42 -29.51 -10.95
N ASP A 6 11.02 -29.70 -9.79
CA ASP A 6 10.67 -30.80 -8.87
C ASP A 6 9.34 -30.58 -8.14
N ILE A 7 8.77 -29.37 -8.24
CA ILE A 7 7.51 -29.02 -7.61
C ILE A 7 6.45 -28.80 -8.69
N LYS A 8 5.39 -29.61 -8.65
CA LYS A 8 4.28 -29.51 -9.60
C LYS A 8 3.22 -28.53 -9.09
N ALA A 9 2.67 -27.71 -10.00
CA ALA A 9 1.65 -26.70 -9.69
C ALA A 9 0.44 -27.22 -8.92
N ASN A 10 -0.02 -28.43 -9.22
CA ASN A 10 -1.18 -29.04 -8.57
C ASN A 10 -0.91 -29.52 -7.13
N GLU A 11 0.32 -29.66 -6.71
CA GLU A 11 0.69 -29.99 -5.33
C GLU A 11 0.53 -28.79 -4.39
N TRP A 12 0.45 -27.56 -4.94
CA TRP A 12 0.27 -26.30 -4.23
C TRP A 12 -1.17 -25.78 -4.28
N GLY A 13 -2.15 -26.65 -4.46
CA GLY A 13 -3.56 -26.27 -4.43
C GLY A 13 -4.05 -25.48 -5.64
N GLY A 14 -3.40 -25.67 -6.81
CA GLY A 14 -3.83 -25.04 -8.07
C GLY A 14 -3.40 -23.58 -8.23
N THR A 15 -2.45 -23.12 -7.45
CA THR A 15 -1.84 -21.78 -7.63
C THR A 15 -0.94 -21.81 -8.86
N PRO A 16 -1.21 -21.02 -9.90
CA PRO A 16 -0.46 -21.10 -11.16
C PRO A 16 1.01 -20.74 -11.03
N ASP A 17 1.35 -19.86 -10.08
CA ASP A 17 2.71 -19.35 -9.89
C ASP A 17 3.14 -19.46 -8.42
N PRO A 18 4.30 -20.09 -8.12
CA PRO A 18 4.88 -19.98 -6.78
C PRO A 18 5.15 -18.51 -6.45
N THR A 19 4.56 -18.02 -5.37
CA THR A 19 4.64 -16.62 -4.97
C THR A 19 5.08 -16.49 -3.53
N THR A 20 6.07 -15.65 -3.28
CA THR A 20 6.49 -15.23 -1.93
C THR A 20 6.12 -13.77 -1.74
N ASN A 21 5.28 -13.47 -0.75
CA ASN A 21 4.94 -12.11 -0.34
C ASN A 21 5.66 -11.77 0.96
N PHE A 22 6.22 -10.57 1.06
CA PHE A 22 6.96 -10.11 2.24
C PHE A 22 6.78 -8.62 2.47
N GLY A 23 7.10 -8.17 3.67
CA GLY A 23 6.97 -6.77 4.08
C GLY A 23 5.63 -6.45 4.74
N ASP A 24 5.25 -5.17 4.69
CA ASP A 24 4.09 -4.62 5.38
C ASP A 24 3.01 -4.20 4.37
N ASP A 25 1.74 -4.41 4.69
CA ASP A 25 0.61 -4.04 3.83
C ASP A 25 0.28 -2.53 3.85
N ARG A 26 1.05 -1.73 4.63
CA ARG A 26 1.01 -0.28 4.67
C ARG A 26 2.04 0.40 3.76
N TRP A 27 2.96 -0.34 3.12
CA TRP A 27 3.95 0.24 2.22
C TRP A 27 3.28 0.93 1.04
N TYR A 28 3.60 2.21 0.84
CA TYR A 28 2.94 3.08 -0.13
C TYR A 28 3.89 3.53 -1.25
N ASN A 29 4.90 4.34 -0.93
CA ASN A 29 5.91 4.81 -1.87
C ASN A 29 7.22 4.05 -1.67
N TYR A 30 7.43 3.03 -2.48
CA TYR A 30 8.63 2.18 -2.38
C TYR A 30 8.96 1.50 -3.71
N SER A 31 10.16 0.98 -3.78
CA SER A 31 10.63 0.14 -4.87
C SER A 31 11.01 -1.25 -4.38
N VAL A 32 10.87 -2.22 -5.27
CA VAL A 32 11.39 -3.58 -5.11
C VAL A 32 12.34 -3.82 -6.25
N SER A 33 13.54 -4.34 -5.95
CA SER A 33 14.47 -4.83 -6.97
C SER A 33 14.99 -6.21 -6.60
N ALA A 34 15.33 -6.97 -7.62
CA ALA A 34 15.98 -8.26 -7.49
C ALA A 34 16.83 -8.55 -8.73
N ASP A 35 17.91 -9.27 -8.54
CA ASP A 35 18.57 -9.92 -9.65
C ASP A 35 17.82 -11.22 -9.96
N ILE A 36 17.47 -11.41 -11.23
CA ILE A 36 16.66 -12.53 -11.73
C ILE A 36 17.47 -13.29 -12.77
N LEU A 37 17.41 -14.63 -12.69
CA LEU A 37 17.96 -15.55 -13.69
C LEU A 37 16.85 -16.48 -14.15
N THR A 38 16.61 -16.54 -15.47
CA THR A 38 15.57 -17.35 -16.12
C THR A 38 16.17 -18.28 -17.17
N ASP A 39 17.09 -19.17 -16.77
CA ASP A 39 17.87 -20.01 -17.69
C ASP A 39 17.18 -21.34 -18.09
N GLY A 40 15.93 -21.50 -17.79
CA GLY A 40 15.13 -22.70 -18.13
C GLY A 40 14.25 -22.47 -19.35
N GLU A 41 14.00 -23.54 -20.12
CA GLU A 41 12.97 -23.51 -21.17
C GLU A 41 11.59 -23.18 -20.56
N ASP A 42 10.82 -22.31 -21.18
CA ASP A 42 9.54 -21.80 -20.68
C ASP A 42 9.63 -21.17 -19.29
N SER A 43 10.80 -20.69 -18.88
CA SER A 43 10.96 -20.05 -17.59
C SER A 43 10.52 -18.59 -17.62
N TYR A 44 9.98 -18.13 -16.50
CA TYR A 44 9.73 -16.73 -16.24
C TYR A 44 9.82 -16.43 -14.74
N ALA A 45 10.19 -15.23 -14.41
CA ALA A 45 10.20 -14.73 -13.05
C ALA A 45 9.70 -13.30 -13.01
N GLY A 46 9.20 -12.89 -11.86
CA GLY A 46 8.69 -11.54 -11.71
C GLY A 46 8.76 -11.02 -10.30
N ILE A 47 8.66 -9.69 -10.24
CA ILE A 47 8.58 -8.95 -9.00
C ILE A 47 7.33 -8.08 -8.99
N GLY A 48 6.84 -7.79 -7.80
CA GLY A 48 5.65 -6.95 -7.66
C GLY A 48 5.66 -6.12 -6.38
N LEU A 49 4.82 -5.11 -6.40
CA LEU A 49 4.58 -4.23 -5.27
C LEU A 49 3.08 -4.00 -5.05
N ARG A 50 2.74 -3.50 -3.84
CA ARG A 50 1.36 -3.27 -3.39
C ARG A 50 0.48 -4.52 -3.47
N TYR A 51 1.08 -5.69 -3.21
CA TYR A 51 0.36 -6.96 -3.15
C TYR A 51 -0.52 -7.03 -1.91
N ILE A 52 -1.73 -7.58 -2.10
CA ILE A 52 -2.73 -7.82 -1.06
C ILE A 52 -2.84 -9.33 -0.83
N LEU A 53 -2.66 -9.79 0.41
CA LEU A 53 -2.60 -11.22 0.74
C LEU A 53 -3.91 -12.01 0.55
N ALA A 54 -5.05 -11.35 0.46
CA ALA A 54 -6.34 -12.02 0.53
C ALA A 54 -6.89 -12.54 -0.80
N ASP A 55 -6.24 -12.24 -1.91
CA ASP A 55 -6.69 -12.72 -3.22
C ASP A 55 -5.88 -13.94 -3.68
N SER A 56 -6.59 -14.96 -4.16
CA SER A 56 -5.98 -16.03 -4.94
C SER A 56 -5.53 -15.46 -6.28
N GLY A 57 -4.23 -15.38 -6.51
CA GLY A 57 -3.64 -14.88 -7.74
C GLY A 57 -2.97 -13.52 -7.60
N ARG A 58 -2.69 -12.85 -8.72
CA ARG A 58 -1.97 -11.59 -8.76
C ARG A 58 -2.83 -10.45 -8.24
N SER A 59 -2.29 -9.66 -7.35
CA SER A 59 -2.83 -8.36 -6.88
C SER A 59 -1.70 -7.32 -6.92
N GLY A 60 -2.01 -6.04 -6.75
CA GLY A 60 -1.00 -5.00 -6.87
C GLY A 60 -0.49 -4.81 -8.30
N TYR A 61 0.73 -4.35 -8.44
CA TYR A 61 1.41 -4.16 -9.73
C TYR A 61 2.60 -5.09 -9.81
N SER A 62 2.81 -5.70 -10.99
CA SER A 62 3.92 -6.65 -11.16
C SER A 62 4.42 -6.70 -12.59
N VAL A 63 5.70 -6.98 -12.74
CA VAL A 63 6.34 -7.28 -14.01
C VAL A 63 6.82 -8.72 -14.02
N THR A 64 6.55 -9.42 -15.13
CA THR A 64 7.07 -10.77 -15.43
C THR A 64 8.09 -10.64 -16.53
N LEU A 65 9.26 -11.23 -16.37
CA LEU A 65 10.31 -11.35 -17.38
C LEU A 65 10.45 -12.81 -17.77
N TYR A 66 10.43 -13.08 -19.07
CA TYR A 66 10.54 -14.43 -19.67
C TYR A 66 11.94 -14.67 -20.20
N GLU A 67 12.31 -15.93 -20.38
CA GLU A 67 13.63 -16.37 -20.88
C GLU A 67 13.97 -15.84 -22.28
N ASN A 68 12.96 -15.49 -23.07
CA ASN A 68 13.14 -14.94 -24.43
C ASN A 68 13.15 -13.41 -24.46
N GLY A 69 13.26 -12.74 -23.30
CA GLY A 69 13.27 -11.30 -23.18
C GLY A 69 11.90 -10.64 -23.27
N ASN A 70 10.82 -11.40 -23.49
CA ASN A 70 9.47 -10.84 -23.38
C ASN A 70 9.19 -10.43 -21.94
N TRP A 71 8.40 -9.38 -21.79
CA TRP A 71 7.91 -8.98 -20.48
C TRP A 71 6.41 -8.63 -20.53
N ASN A 72 5.74 -8.90 -19.41
CA ASN A 72 4.35 -8.51 -19.19
C ASN A 72 4.24 -7.68 -17.91
N PHE A 73 3.46 -6.61 -17.96
CA PHE A 73 3.13 -5.80 -16.79
C PHE A 73 1.66 -5.97 -16.45
N PHE A 74 1.38 -6.17 -15.16
CA PHE A 74 0.05 -6.44 -14.64
C PHE A 74 -0.37 -5.40 -13.60
N GLY A 75 -1.65 -4.96 -13.69
CA GLY A 75 -2.40 -4.35 -12.60
C GLY A 75 -3.43 -5.36 -12.09
N GLY A 76 -3.15 -5.99 -10.95
CA GLY A 76 -3.88 -7.16 -10.48
C GLY A 76 -3.77 -8.33 -11.45
N LYS A 77 -4.91 -8.88 -11.86
CA LYS A 77 -4.97 -9.99 -12.83
C LYS A 77 -4.94 -9.53 -14.30
N LYS A 78 -5.11 -8.23 -14.54
CA LYS A 78 -5.17 -7.69 -15.91
C LYS A 78 -3.76 -7.39 -16.41
N LYS A 79 -3.39 -7.97 -17.56
CA LYS A 79 -2.22 -7.54 -18.32
C LYS A 79 -2.50 -6.14 -18.88
N VAL A 80 -1.66 -5.18 -18.54
CA VAL A 80 -1.80 -3.76 -18.91
C VAL A 80 -0.89 -3.41 -20.06
N LEU A 81 0.38 -3.84 -19.99
CA LEU A 81 1.42 -3.60 -20.98
C LEU A 81 2.22 -4.87 -21.22
N ASP A 82 2.84 -4.97 -22.38
CA ASP A 82 3.81 -6.00 -22.73
C ASP A 82 4.85 -5.45 -23.71
N GLY A 83 5.98 -6.14 -23.83
CA GLY A 83 7.04 -5.80 -24.75
C GLY A 83 8.14 -6.85 -24.74
N ASN A 84 9.26 -6.49 -25.38
CA ASN A 84 10.42 -7.36 -25.51
C ASN A 84 11.70 -6.56 -25.30
N ILE A 85 12.70 -7.15 -24.68
CA ILE A 85 14.06 -6.65 -24.55
C ILE A 85 14.87 -7.32 -25.66
N ALA A 86 15.41 -6.51 -26.59
CA ALA A 86 16.24 -7.01 -27.68
C ALA A 86 17.53 -7.63 -27.12
N ASP A 87 18.02 -8.69 -27.75
CA ASP A 87 19.26 -9.38 -27.43
C ASP A 87 19.36 -9.83 -25.95
N PHE A 88 18.23 -10.17 -25.35
CA PHE A 88 18.17 -10.65 -23.97
C PHE A 88 18.86 -12.01 -23.82
N ASP A 89 19.77 -12.10 -22.85
CA ASP A 89 20.55 -13.31 -22.55
C ASP A 89 20.08 -13.94 -21.23
N SER A 90 19.13 -14.88 -21.29
CA SER A 90 18.53 -15.55 -20.11
C SER A 90 19.54 -16.35 -19.27
N SER A 91 20.75 -16.61 -19.79
CA SER A 91 21.82 -17.26 -19.02
C SER A 91 22.54 -16.33 -18.05
N LYS A 92 22.23 -15.03 -18.09
CA LYS A 92 22.80 -14.01 -17.20
C LYS A 92 21.79 -13.53 -16.17
N TRP A 93 22.32 -13.00 -15.09
CA TRP A 93 21.53 -12.28 -14.09
C TRP A 93 21.13 -10.91 -14.64
N HIS A 94 19.84 -10.58 -14.51
CA HIS A 94 19.28 -9.29 -14.88
C HIS A 94 18.69 -8.62 -13.65
N ASN A 95 19.07 -7.35 -13.41
CA ASN A 95 18.49 -6.57 -12.34
C ASN A 95 17.14 -6.00 -12.77
N VAL A 96 16.06 -6.44 -12.15
CA VAL A 96 14.71 -5.94 -12.39
C VAL A 96 14.29 -5.10 -11.18
N LYS A 97 13.82 -3.86 -11.45
CA LYS A 97 13.31 -2.96 -10.42
C LYS A 97 11.92 -2.45 -10.81
N ILE A 98 10.97 -2.55 -9.88
CA ILE A 98 9.65 -1.91 -9.97
C ILE A 98 9.53 -0.88 -8.85
N SER A 99 9.04 0.32 -9.16
CA SER A 99 8.95 1.43 -8.20
C SER A 99 7.57 2.07 -8.25
N ALA A 100 7.07 2.46 -7.09
CA ALA A 100 5.85 3.25 -6.95
C ALA A 100 6.16 4.58 -6.28
N LEU A 101 5.67 5.67 -6.88
CA LEU A 101 5.62 7.00 -6.28
C LEU A 101 4.21 7.56 -6.53
N ASN A 102 3.39 7.61 -5.48
CA ASN A 102 1.95 7.90 -5.60
C ASN A 102 1.29 6.97 -6.63
N ASN A 103 0.74 7.49 -7.72
CA ASN A 103 0.11 6.70 -8.77
C ASN A 103 1.07 6.37 -9.94
N ASP A 104 2.31 6.83 -9.88
CA ASP A 104 3.29 6.58 -10.94
C ASP A 104 4.06 5.30 -10.63
N ILE A 105 3.98 4.32 -11.55
CA ILE A 105 4.64 3.03 -11.46
C ILE A 105 5.67 2.95 -12.58
N THR A 106 6.92 2.72 -12.23
CA THR A 106 8.00 2.56 -13.20
C THR A 106 8.66 1.20 -13.09
N VAL A 107 9.13 0.66 -14.21
CA VAL A 107 9.93 -0.57 -14.22
C VAL A 107 11.20 -0.34 -15.03
N SER A 108 12.31 -0.86 -14.53
CA SER A 108 13.57 -0.93 -15.25
C SER A 108 14.15 -2.33 -15.22
N VAL A 109 14.89 -2.69 -16.28
CA VAL A 109 15.73 -3.89 -16.37
C VAL A 109 17.14 -3.44 -16.69
N ASP A 110 18.11 -3.87 -15.90
CA ASP A 110 19.53 -3.50 -15.99
C ASP A 110 19.76 -1.97 -16.02
N GLY A 111 18.89 -1.23 -15.31
CA GLY A 111 18.92 0.22 -15.23
C GLY A 111 18.19 0.95 -16.36
N GLU A 112 17.80 0.27 -17.44
CA GLU A 112 17.01 0.83 -18.52
C GLU A 112 15.52 0.81 -18.17
N LYS A 113 14.86 1.99 -18.23
CA LYS A 113 13.43 2.10 -17.96
C LYS A 113 12.61 1.55 -19.14
N ILE A 114 11.86 0.48 -18.89
CA ILE A 114 11.00 -0.17 -19.89
C ILE A 114 9.53 0.18 -19.72
N ILE A 115 9.11 0.63 -18.52
CA ILE A 115 7.71 0.99 -18.24
C ILE A 115 7.66 2.31 -17.48
N ASP A 116 6.73 3.16 -17.91
CA ASP A 116 6.27 4.37 -17.24
C ASP A 116 4.73 4.34 -17.28
N TYR A 117 4.12 3.97 -16.18
CA TYR A 117 2.68 3.71 -16.09
C TYR A 117 2.05 4.54 -14.98
N LYS A 118 0.98 5.24 -15.31
CA LYS A 118 0.17 5.95 -14.33
C LYS A 118 -1.03 5.09 -13.96
N ALA A 119 -1.10 4.67 -12.71
CA ALA A 119 -2.22 3.92 -12.18
C ALA A 119 -3.49 4.78 -12.20
N GLU A 120 -4.57 4.23 -12.76
CA GLU A 120 -5.87 4.88 -12.78
C GLU A 120 -6.47 4.95 -11.36
N GLU A 121 -7.50 5.80 -11.19
CA GLU A 121 -8.38 5.71 -10.01
C GLU A 121 -8.95 4.29 -9.92
N GLY A 122 -8.98 3.72 -8.73
CA GLY A 122 -9.35 2.33 -8.53
C GLY A 122 -8.17 1.35 -8.57
N GLY A 123 -6.94 1.85 -8.55
CA GLY A 123 -5.73 1.04 -8.47
C GLY A 123 -5.40 0.58 -7.03
N TYR A 124 -4.35 -0.21 -6.93
CA TYR A 124 -3.79 -0.63 -5.65
C TYR A 124 -2.94 0.49 -5.06
N SER A 125 -3.27 0.94 -3.85
CA SER A 125 -2.60 2.08 -3.21
C SER A 125 -1.44 1.67 -2.30
N ALA A 126 -1.61 0.63 -1.49
CA ALA A 126 -0.60 0.15 -0.55
C ALA A 126 -0.60 -1.38 -0.48
N GLY A 127 0.51 -1.96 -0.07
CA GLY A 127 0.64 -3.41 0.07
C GLY A 127 2.08 -3.89 0.08
N ARG A 128 2.25 -5.20 0.08
CA ARG A 128 3.51 -5.93 0.24
C ARG A 128 4.30 -6.03 -1.06
N ALA A 129 5.57 -6.36 -0.93
CA ALA A 129 6.39 -6.82 -2.04
C ALA A 129 6.09 -8.29 -2.36
N ALA A 130 6.34 -8.69 -3.61
CA ALA A 130 6.20 -10.07 -4.05
C ALA A 130 7.31 -10.48 -5.02
N LEU A 131 7.72 -11.75 -4.91
CA LEU A 131 8.48 -12.47 -5.91
C LEU A 131 7.62 -13.64 -6.39
N TYR A 132 7.64 -13.91 -7.69
CA TYR A 132 6.94 -15.05 -8.25
C TYR A 132 7.65 -15.57 -9.50
N SER A 133 7.43 -16.85 -9.84
CA SER A 133 8.10 -17.47 -10.97
C SER A 133 7.27 -18.59 -11.57
N SER A 134 7.69 -19.08 -12.73
CA SER A 134 7.31 -20.41 -13.22
C SER A 134 7.91 -21.47 -12.30
N TYR A 135 7.52 -22.74 -12.56
CA TYR A 135 8.12 -23.92 -11.93
C TYR A 135 9.43 -24.35 -12.63
N ASN A 136 9.93 -23.56 -13.56
CA ASN A 136 11.11 -23.86 -14.38
C ASN A 136 12.29 -22.98 -13.99
N ASN A 137 13.32 -23.56 -13.39
CA ASN A 137 14.67 -23.02 -13.13
C ASN A 137 14.80 -21.49 -13.04
N CYS A 138 14.12 -20.88 -12.08
CA CYS A 138 14.23 -19.46 -11.82
C CYS A 138 14.99 -19.21 -10.53
N CYS A 139 15.88 -18.23 -10.55
CA CYS A 139 16.61 -17.80 -9.37
C CYS A 139 16.40 -16.32 -9.10
N PHE A 140 16.40 -15.97 -7.82
CA PHE A 140 16.38 -14.59 -7.33
C PHE A 140 17.56 -14.37 -6.38
N ASP A 141 18.23 -13.23 -6.53
CA ASP A 141 19.28 -12.78 -5.62
C ASP A 141 19.17 -11.27 -5.39
N ASN A 142 19.95 -10.73 -4.45
CA ASN A 142 20.06 -9.30 -4.17
C ASN A 142 18.71 -8.59 -4.03
N VAL A 143 17.73 -9.25 -3.42
CA VAL A 143 16.40 -8.70 -3.22
C VAL A 143 16.46 -7.49 -2.28
N LYS A 144 16.00 -6.33 -2.75
CA LYS A 144 16.06 -5.07 -2.02
C LYS A 144 14.72 -4.35 -2.08
N VAL A 145 14.34 -3.73 -0.96
CA VAL A 145 13.19 -2.82 -0.87
C VAL A 145 13.68 -1.48 -0.34
N GLU A 146 13.29 -0.40 -0.98
CA GLU A 146 13.69 0.96 -0.62
C GLU A 146 12.49 1.89 -0.70
N ALA A 147 12.39 2.84 0.24
CA ALA A 147 11.43 3.94 0.12
C ALA A 147 11.79 4.80 -1.11
N THR A 148 10.80 5.15 -1.92
CA THR A 148 10.94 6.10 -3.04
C THR A 148 10.61 7.52 -2.63
N ASP A 149 10.00 7.69 -1.47
CA ASP A 149 9.68 8.98 -0.85
C ASP A 149 9.90 8.86 0.67
N SER A 150 10.76 9.71 1.22
CA SER A 150 11.03 9.74 2.66
C SER A 150 9.88 10.39 3.45
N VAL A 151 9.10 11.25 2.81
CA VAL A 151 7.99 11.97 3.43
C VAL A 151 6.76 11.07 3.58
N GLN A 152 6.47 10.24 2.57
CA GLN A 152 5.28 9.39 2.53
C GLN A 152 5.59 7.92 2.17
N PRO A 153 6.46 7.21 2.92
CA PRO A 153 6.77 5.80 2.61
C PRO A 153 5.63 4.84 2.98
N TYR A 154 4.80 5.20 3.96
CA TYR A 154 3.74 4.36 4.53
C TYR A 154 2.42 5.09 4.58
N VAL A 155 1.33 4.33 4.76
CA VAL A 155 0.00 4.83 5.12
C VAL A 155 -0.40 4.30 6.50
N ASN A 156 -1.20 5.05 7.25
CA ASN A 156 -1.93 4.51 8.39
C ASN A 156 -3.24 3.92 7.90
N LYS A 157 -3.49 2.65 8.22
CA LYS A 157 -4.64 1.92 7.70
C LYS A 157 -5.64 1.62 8.80
N PHE A 158 -6.88 1.99 8.56
CA PHE A 158 -8.01 1.85 9.47
C PHE A 158 -9.11 1.03 8.81
N ASP A 159 -9.72 0.16 9.59
CA ASP A 159 -10.89 -0.61 9.20
C ASP A 159 -12.15 0.27 9.21
N ASN A 160 -13.15 -0.08 8.40
CA ASN A 160 -14.42 0.65 8.37
C ASN A 160 -15.20 0.61 9.70
N PHE A 161 -14.77 -0.22 10.66
CA PHE A 161 -15.32 -0.27 12.03
C PHE A 161 -14.42 0.43 13.07
N ASP A 162 -13.27 0.95 12.67
CA ASP A 162 -12.41 1.69 13.60
C ASP A 162 -13.06 3.04 13.95
N ASN A 163 -12.75 3.57 15.11
CA ASN A 163 -13.39 4.73 15.75
C ASN A 163 -13.21 6.07 14.98
N ILE A 164 -12.41 6.09 13.94
CA ILE A 164 -12.30 7.26 13.05
C ILE A 164 -13.50 7.40 12.13
N PHE A 165 -14.32 6.35 11.97
CA PHE A 165 -15.53 6.36 11.16
C PHE A 165 -16.76 6.67 12.04
N THR A 166 -17.58 7.61 11.58
CA THR A 166 -18.93 7.89 12.15
C THR A 166 -19.95 7.83 11.03
N TYR A 167 -20.92 6.94 11.16
CA TYR A 167 -21.96 6.70 10.17
C TYR A 167 -23.25 7.39 10.53
N SER A 168 -24.05 7.82 9.53
CA SER A 168 -25.44 8.26 9.75
C SER A 168 -26.28 7.14 10.38
N GLU A 169 -27.28 7.48 11.19
CA GLU A 169 -28.12 6.50 11.89
C GLU A 169 -28.84 5.52 10.95
N ASN A 170 -29.14 5.97 9.74
CA ASN A 170 -29.88 5.19 8.75
C ASN A 170 -29.11 5.09 7.43
N GLY A 171 -29.45 4.06 6.65
CA GLY A 171 -28.96 3.87 5.30
C GLY A 171 -27.66 3.06 5.20
N TRP A 172 -27.15 2.53 6.30
CA TRP A 172 -25.96 1.67 6.33
C TRP A 172 -26.31 0.23 6.73
N GLU A 173 -25.70 -0.69 6.01
CA GLU A 173 -25.64 -2.12 6.34
C GLU A 173 -24.20 -2.49 6.60
N HIS A 174 -23.92 -3.01 7.80
CA HIS A 174 -22.59 -3.35 8.26
C HIS A 174 -22.42 -4.86 8.28
N SER A 175 -21.41 -5.37 7.56
CA SER A 175 -21.09 -6.80 7.50
C SER A 175 -19.79 -7.10 8.20
N THR A 176 -19.84 -8.05 9.12
CA THR A 176 -18.69 -8.67 9.78
C THR A 176 -18.52 -10.09 9.28
N MET A 177 -17.30 -10.61 9.25
CA MET A 177 -17.00 -11.96 8.73
C MET A 177 -17.32 -12.12 7.24
N ASP A 178 -17.25 -11.03 6.49
CA ASP A 178 -17.42 -11.03 5.05
C ASP A 178 -16.21 -11.67 4.33
N SER A 179 -16.05 -11.42 3.08
CA SER A 179 -15.02 -12.00 2.24
C SER A 179 -13.61 -11.73 2.79
N PHE A 180 -12.70 -12.71 2.66
CA PHE A 180 -11.26 -12.52 2.88
C PHE A 180 -10.65 -11.43 1.97
N LYS A 181 -11.38 -11.01 0.95
CA LYS A 181 -10.98 -9.91 0.07
C LYS A 181 -11.13 -8.53 0.70
N ASN A 182 -11.83 -8.42 1.81
CA ASN A 182 -11.98 -7.17 2.56
C ASN A 182 -10.97 -7.09 3.70
N TYR A 183 -10.55 -5.88 4.05
CA TYR A 183 -9.64 -5.66 5.16
C TYR A 183 -10.33 -6.09 6.46
N LYS A 184 -9.62 -6.84 7.30
CA LYS A 184 -10.16 -7.47 8.51
C LYS A 184 -11.48 -8.27 8.29
N ARG A 185 -11.87 -8.54 7.03
CA ARG A 185 -13.10 -9.25 6.63
C ARG A 185 -14.38 -8.49 6.97
N THR A 186 -14.34 -7.17 6.93
CA THR A 186 -15.47 -6.29 7.20
C THR A 186 -15.77 -5.42 6.00
N ILE A 187 -17.00 -4.93 5.88
CA ILE A 187 -17.42 -3.95 4.87
C ILE A 187 -18.69 -3.26 5.32
N SER A 188 -18.86 -1.99 4.96
CA SER A 188 -20.09 -1.23 5.18
C SER A 188 -20.68 -0.78 3.86
N HIS A 189 -21.97 -1.00 3.65
CA HIS A 189 -22.73 -0.63 2.45
C HIS A 189 -23.70 0.49 2.76
N GLY A 190 -23.58 1.64 2.08
CA GLY A 190 -24.44 2.80 2.21
C GLY A 190 -25.39 2.92 1.04
N ALA A 191 -26.69 3.16 1.31
CA ALA A 191 -27.71 3.48 0.33
C ALA A 191 -27.74 4.99 0.04
N GLU A 192 -28.53 5.40 -0.95
CA GLU A 192 -28.79 6.81 -1.26
C GLU A 192 -29.24 7.59 -0.02
N GLY A 193 -28.67 8.77 0.19
CA GLY A 193 -28.89 9.64 1.35
C GLY A 193 -28.02 9.31 2.56
N ALA A 194 -27.44 8.13 2.65
CA ALA A 194 -26.52 7.76 3.72
C ALA A 194 -25.22 8.57 3.64
N TYR A 195 -24.61 8.87 4.79
CA TYR A 195 -23.31 9.50 4.84
C TYR A 195 -22.46 8.89 5.96
N PHE A 196 -21.14 9.06 5.82
CA PHE A 196 -20.20 8.86 6.92
C PHE A 196 -19.19 9.99 6.98
N THR A 197 -18.59 10.16 8.15
CA THR A 197 -17.40 11.00 8.34
C THR A 197 -16.22 10.13 8.74
N VAL A 198 -15.03 10.60 8.37
CA VAL A 198 -13.76 10.05 8.83
C VAL A 198 -12.95 11.19 9.41
N ASP A 199 -12.66 11.12 10.71
CA ASP A 199 -11.80 12.07 11.39
C ASP A 199 -10.38 11.49 11.41
N PHE A 200 -9.41 12.22 10.85
CA PHE A 200 -8.05 11.73 10.71
C PHE A 200 -7.03 12.83 10.92
N GLU A 201 -5.82 12.44 11.28
CA GLU A 201 -4.66 13.32 11.35
C GLU A 201 -3.67 12.93 10.25
N GLY A 202 -3.38 13.86 9.32
CA GLY A 202 -2.53 13.55 8.17
C GLY A 202 -2.51 14.63 7.11
N THR A 203 -2.02 14.27 5.93
CA THR A 203 -1.92 15.12 4.73
C THR A 203 -2.89 14.69 3.63
N GLY A 204 -3.68 13.64 3.89
CA GLY A 204 -4.65 13.11 2.94
C GLY A 204 -5.20 11.76 3.33
N ILE A 205 -6.13 11.26 2.55
CA ILE A 205 -6.83 10.01 2.81
C ILE A 205 -7.19 9.28 1.51
N ILE A 206 -7.07 7.96 1.53
CA ILE A 206 -7.51 7.06 0.47
C ILE A 206 -8.61 6.17 1.05
N LEU A 207 -9.76 6.09 0.37
CA LEU A 207 -10.80 5.14 0.71
C LEU A 207 -10.76 3.93 -0.23
N THR A 208 -10.89 2.74 0.33
CA THR A 208 -10.97 1.47 -0.40
C THR A 208 -12.33 0.82 -0.20
N GLY A 209 -12.76 0.05 -1.20
CA GLY A 209 -14.04 -0.67 -1.14
C GLY A 209 -14.39 -1.35 -2.45
N VAL A 210 -15.63 -1.85 -2.52
CA VAL A 210 -16.20 -2.46 -3.73
C VAL A 210 -17.25 -1.52 -4.29
N GLN A 211 -17.13 -1.13 -5.56
CA GLN A 211 -18.07 -0.23 -6.19
C GLN A 211 -18.69 -0.87 -7.45
N LYS A 212 -19.98 -0.72 -7.60
CA LYS A 212 -20.72 -1.29 -8.76
C LYS A 212 -20.60 -0.45 -10.03
N GLY A 213 -20.24 0.85 -9.90
CA GLY A 213 -20.05 1.78 -11.01
C GLY A 213 -21.30 2.64 -11.31
N ASP A 214 -22.33 2.56 -10.46
CA ASP A 214 -23.55 3.36 -10.49
C ASP A 214 -23.61 4.40 -9.35
N THR A 215 -22.54 4.53 -8.63
CA THR A 215 -22.43 5.33 -7.41
C THR A 215 -22.03 6.77 -7.74
N VAL A 216 -22.79 7.73 -7.22
CA VAL A 216 -22.40 9.15 -7.17
C VAL A 216 -22.35 9.58 -5.72
N VAL A 217 -21.27 10.24 -5.33
CA VAL A 217 -21.07 10.73 -3.96
C VAL A 217 -20.77 12.22 -3.93
N ARG A 218 -21.18 12.89 -2.85
CA ARG A 218 -20.71 14.23 -2.50
C ARG A 218 -19.56 14.10 -1.52
N ILE A 219 -18.51 14.89 -1.75
CA ILE A 219 -17.29 14.89 -0.96
C ILE A 219 -17.11 16.26 -0.32
N GLU A 220 -16.95 16.27 0.99
CA GLU A 220 -16.65 17.47 1.79
C GLU A 220 -15.40 17.19 2.64
N VAL A 221 -14.52 18.17 2.71
CA VAL A 221 -13.33 18.13 3.58
C VAL A 221 -13.37 19.39 4.45
N ASP A 222 -13.28 19.24 5.77
CA ASP A 222 -13.32 20.31 6.77
C ASP A 222 -14.54 21.24 6.58
N GLY A 223 -15.70 20.63 6.32
CA GLY A 223 -16.96 21.32 6.10
C GLY A 223 -17.09 22.04 4.74
N LYS A 224 -16.06 21.94 3.87
CA LYS A 224 -16.10 22.54 2.54
C LYS A 224 -16.36 21.47 1.47
N THR A 225 -17.30 21.72 0.59
CA THR A 225 -17.57 20.81 -0.53
C THR A 225 -16.42 20.85 -1.53
N VAL A 226 -15.74 19.71 -1.69
CA VAL A 226 -14.67 19.50 -2.68
C VAL A 226 -15.28 19.04 -4.01
N ASN A 227 -16.25 18.14 -3.97
CA ASN A 227 -16.99 17.68 -5.14
C ASN A 227 -18.45 17.39 -4.78
N LYS A 228 -19.39 17.93 -5.57
CA LYS A 228 -20.83 17.76 -5.34
C LYS A 228 -21.38 16.45 -5.91
N GLU A 229 -20.79 15.97 -7.01
CA GLU A 229 -21.27 14.82 -7.79
C GLU A 229 -20.06 14.07 -8.35
N TYR A 230 -19.34 13.37 -7.48
CA TYR A 230 -18.22 12.52 -7.87
C TYR A 230 -18.75 11.14 -8.27
N ALA A 231 -18.63 10.82 -9.56
CA ALA A 231 -19.01 9.51 -10.08
C ALA A 231 -17.91 8.50 -9.79
N VAL A 232 -18.23 7.49 -9.00
CA VAL A 232 -17.29 6.42 -8.63
C VAL A 232 -17.33 5.32 -9.69
N SER A 233 -16.17 5.00 -10.25
CA SER A 233 -16.04 3.92 -11.21
C SER A 233 -16.26 2.55 -10.57
N LYS A 234 -16.54 1.52 -11.40
CA LYS A 234 -16.60 0.14 -10.93
C LYS A 234 -15.25 -0.32 -10.39
N ILE A 235 -15.23 -0.78 -9.15
CA ILE A 235 -14.01 -1.12 -8.42
C ILE A 235 -14.15 -2.47 -7.73
N SER A 236 -13.08 -3.26 -7.78
CA SER A 236 -12.95 -4.51 -7.04
C SER A 236 -12.50 -4.28 -5.60
N ASN A 237 -12.51 -5.35 -4.81
CA ASN A 237 -12.12 -5.33 -3.40
C ASN A 237 -10.71 -4.75 -3.18
N ARG A 238 -10.56 -3.98 -2.09
CA ARG A 238 -9.31 -3.35 -1.63
C ARG A 238 -8.63 -2.40 -2.62
N GLN A 239 -9.30 -2.05 -3.70
CA GLN A 239 -8.84 -0.98 -4.57
C GLN A 239 -9.36 0.37 -4.07
N SER A 240 -8.63 1.42 -4.35
CA SER A 240 -9.01 2.77 -3.97
C SER A 240 -10.12 3.30 -4.88
N PHE A 241 -11.14 3.94 -4.30
CA PHE A 241 -12.19 4.62 -5.05
C PHE A 241 -12.20 6.14 -4.82
N LEU A 242 -11.45 6.61 -3.84
CA LEU A 242 -11.28 8.03 -3.54
C LEU A 242 -9.86 8.28 -3.03
N LEU A 243 -9.23 9.34 -3.53
CA LEU A 243 -7.99 9.89 -3.02
C LEU A 243 -8.18 11.39 -2.78
N ILE A 244 -7.97 11.83 -1.55
CA ILE A 244 -7.78 13.23 -1.16
C ILE A 244 -6.33 13.36 -0.70
N ASN A 245 -5.57 14.27 -1.26
CA ASN A 245 -4.17 14.51 -0.90
C ASN A 245 -3.84 16.01 -0.96
N GLY A 246 -2.67 16.37 -0.46
CA GLY A 246 -2.16 17.74 -0.48
C GLY A 246 -2.80 18.63 0.58
N LEU A 247 -3.35 18.05 1.64
CA LEU A 247 -3.73 18.78 2.85
C LEU A 247 -2.47 19.12 3.65
N GLU A 248 -2.55 20.16 4.49
CA GLU A 248 -1.51 20.41 5.49
C GLU A 248 -1.52 19.29 6.53
N GLN A 249 -0.34 18.97 7.12
CA GLN A 249 -0.31 17.99 8.21
C GLN A 249 -1.12 18.51 9.39
N GLY A 250 -2.18 17.80 9.77
CA GLY A 250 -3.09 18.22 10.84
C GLY A 250 -4.35 17.36 10.91
N SER A 251 -5.27 17.80 11.77
CA SER A 251 -6.57 17.16 11.97
C SER A 251 -7.55 17.59 10.88
N HIS A 252 -8.18 16.62 10.24
CA HIS A 252 -9.14 16.81 9.15
C HIS A 252 -10.35 15.92 9.32
N THR A 253 -11.47 16.37 8.76
CA THR A 253 -12.71 15.58 8.65
C THR A 253 -13.10 15.44 7.19
N LEU A 254 -13.09 14.19 6.68
CA LEU A 254 -13.72 13.85 5.41
C LEU A 254 -15.17 13.48 5.66
N LYS A 255 -16.13 14.07 4.91
CA LYS A 255 -17.50 13.60 4.84
C LYS A 255 -17.84 13.14 3.43
N LEU A 256 -18.38 11.93 3.32
CA LEU A 256 -18.87 11.36 2.08
C LEU A 256 -20.37 11.08 2.21
N THR A 257 -21.17 11.63 1.29
CA THR A 257 -22.62 11.40 1.22
C THR A 257 -22.96 10.69 -0.09
N VAL A 258 -23.72 9.60 -0.02
CA VAL A 258 -24.22 8.89 -1.20
C VAL A 258 -25.35 9.71 -1.83
N VAL A 259 -25.11 10.24 -3.03
CA VAL A 259 -26.08 11.04 -3.77
C VAL A 259 -27.01 10.17 -4.60
N SER A 260 -26.46 9.10 -5.19
CA SER A 260 -27.23 8.08 -5.90
C SER A 260 -26.49 6.75 -5.95
N GLY A 261 -27.24 5.66 -6.16
CA GLY A 261 -26.71 4.32 -6.18
C GLY A 261 -26.37 3.78 -4.80
N SER A 262 -25.27 3.03 -4.69
CA SER A 262 -24.79 2.48 -3.42
C SER A 262 -23.28 2.58 -3.30
N CYS A 263 -22.78 2.98 -2.14
CA CYS A 263 -21.37 3.09 -1.83
C CYS A 263 -20.95 2.04 -0.81
N SER A 264 -19.83 1.36 -1.06
CA SER A 264 -19.26 0.41 -0.10
C SER A 264 -17.90 0.90 0.37
N VAL A 265 -17.66 0.87 1.67
CA VAL A 265 -16.37 1.21 2.28
C VAL A 265 -15.82 0.03 3.06
N ASP A 266 -14.55 -0.30 2.80
CA ASP A 266 -13.79 -1.40 3.41
C ASP A 266 -12.75 -0.84 4.40
N ALA A 267 -11.98 0.16 3.97
CA ALA A 267 -10.95 0.75 4.82
C ALA A 267 -10.60 2.18 4.39
N ALA A 268 -10.01 2.92 5.32
CA ALA A 268 -9.31 4.18 5.07
C ALA A 268 -7.80 3.98 5.20
N GLN A 269 -7.04 4.67 4.35
CA GLN A 269 -5.58 4.74 4.41
C GLN A 269 -5.19 6.21 4.50
N VAL A 270 -4.70 6.63 5.67
CA VAL A 270 -4.35 8.02 5.93
C VAL A 270 -2.91 8.26 5.49
N LEU A 271 -2.72 9.28 4.67
CA LEU A 271 -1.43 9.82 4.27
C LEU A 271 -0.96 10.81 5.35
N TYR A 272 0.34 10.83 5.63
CA TYR A 272 0.91 11.74 6.64
C TYR A 272 2.37 12.05 6.33
N ASP A 273 2.82 13.23 6.75
CA ASP A 273 4.23 13.59 6.66
C ASP A 273 5.04 12.85 7.73
N TYR A 274 5.70 11.78 7.30
CA TYR A 274 6.49 10.90 8.16
C TYR A 274 7.66 11.64 8.83
N GLU A 275 8.31 12.57 8.13
CA GLU A 275 9.41 13.35 8.69
C GLU A 275 8.92 14.35 9.72
N ALA A 276 7.80 15.03 9.46
CA ALA A 276 7.20 15.98 10.40
C ALA A 276 6.76 15.28 11.69
N VAL A 277 6.09 14.12 11.58
CA VAL A 277 5.64 13.34 12.75
C VAL A 277 6.84 12.86 13.58
N ASN A 278 7.89 12.32 12.94
CA ASN A 278 9.07 11.87 13.67
C ASN A 278 9.84 13.00 14.33
N LYS A 279 9.93 14.17 13.70
CA LYS A 279 10.55 15.36 14.32
C LYS A 279 9.79 15.83 15.55
N ALA A 280 8.45 15.81 15.50
CA ALA A 280 7.60 16.16 16.65
C ALA A 280 7.84 15.20 17.83
N VAL A 281 7.86 13.90 17.61
CA VAL A 281 8.13 12.89 18.65
C VAL A 281 9.52 13.08 19.28
N ILE A 282 10.55 13.37 18.49
CA ILE A 282 11.90 13.61 19.01
C ILE A 282 11.94 14.89 19.85
N SER A 283 11.24 15.96 19.45
CA SER A 283 11.18 17.22 20.19
C SER A 283 10.45 17.06 21.53
N GLU A 284 9.38 16.32 21.58
CA GLU A 284 8.64 16.03 22.82
C GLU A 284 9.46 15.19 23.80
N THR A 285 10.16 14.15 23.32
CA THR A 285 11.04 13.35 24.17
C THR A 285 12.24 14.12 24.70
N SER A 286 12.77 15.07 23.94
CA SER A 286 13.86 15.95 24.39
C SER A 286 13.41 16.95 25.45
N SER A 287 12.20 17.49 25.34
CA SER A 287 11.65 18.44 26.31
C SER A 287 11.33 17.78 27.66
N VAL A 288 10.97 16.50 27.67
CA VAL A 288 10.74 15.72 28.90
C VAL A 288 12.07 15.39 29.61
N ALA A 289 13.15 15.17 28.85
CA ALA A 289 14.47 14.89 29.42
C ALA A 289 15.11 16.11 30.10
N GLU A 290 14.84 17.34 29.64
CA GLU A 290 15.34 18.55 30.27
C GLU A 290 14.59 18.97 31.54
N SER A 291 13.40 18.41 31.81
CA SER A 291 12.60 18.77 33.00
C SER A 291 12.83 17.89 34.23
N THR A 292 13.72 16.89 34.18
CA THR A 292 13.95 15.92 35.29
C THR A 292 15.29 16.12 36.03
N ASP A 293 16.03 17.20 35.81
CA ASP A 293 17.26 17.46 36.57
C ASP A 293 17.06 18.58 37.61
N SER A 294 16.43 18.22 38.74
CA SER A 294 16.65 18.92 40.02
C SER A 294 16.39 17.99 41.20
N SER A 295 17.51 17.55 41.78
CA SER A 295 17.73 17.18 43.18
C SER A 295 16.75 16.23 43.89
N ASP A 296 17.15 15.03 44.27
CA ASP A 296 17.47 14.80 45.66
C ASP A 296 18.16 13.43 45.94
N SER A 297 19.01 13.49 46.91
CA SER A 297 19.91 12.60 47.56
C SER A 297 19.44 11.14 47.76
N VAL A 298 20.41 10.22 47.57
CA VAL A 298 20.46 8.79 48.01
C VAL A 298 20.27 8.66 49.54
N PRO A 299 19.66 7.55 50.05
CA PRO A 299 20.47 6.63 50.81
C PRO A 299 20.44 5.19 50.32
N GLU A 300 21.62 4.56 50.37
CA GLU A 300 21.84 3.11 50.32
C GLU A 300 21.04 2.40 51.42
N ASP A 301 20.42 1.27 51.09
CA ASP A 301 20.58 0.11 51.97
C ASP A 301 20.32 -1.24 51.25
N ASN A 302 21.12 -2.18 51.66
CA ASN A 302 21.23 -3.58 51.26
C ASN A 302 19.98 -4.42 51.66
N ASP A 303 19.55 -5.41 50.93
CA ASP A 303 19.80 -6.83 51.17
C ASP A 303 18.80 -7.78 50.44
N LYS A 304 19.39 -8.81 49.87
CA LYS A 304 18.97 -10.21 49.66
C LYS A 304 17.57 -10.63 49.23
N SER A 305 17.65 -11.32 48.08
CA SER A 305 17.11 -12.66 47.76
C SER A 305 15.67 -13.03 48.08
N ALA A 306 14.94 -13.45 47.04
CA ALA A 306 14.36 -14.81 46.92
C ALA A 306 13.58 -15.00 45.62
N LYS A 307 13.71 -16.21 45.09
CA LYS A 307 13.01 -16.83 43.97
C LYS A 307 11.49 -16.92 44.20
N SER A 308 10.67 -16.77 43.15
CA SER A 308 9.88 -17.88 42.55
C SER A 308 8.87 -17.39 41.51
N ASN A 309 8.87 -18.07 40.41
CA ASN A 309 7.80 -18.59 39.52
C ASN A 309 6.44 -17.91 39.43
N GLY A 310 6.05 -17.69 38.15
CA GLY A 310 4.71 -18.01 37.69
C GLY A 310 4.01 -17.01 36.83
N GLY A 311 3.98 -17.26 35.51
CA GLY A 311 2.72 -17.24 34.77
C GLY A 311 2.28 -15.96 34.07
N ASN A 312 2.58 -15.89 32.81
CA ASN A 312 1.64 -15.68 31.67
C ASN A 312 0.93 -14.32 31.49
N GLY A 313 1.15 -13.70 30.37
CA GLY A 313 0.38 -12.55 29.84
C GLY A 313 1.19 -11.66 28.92
N GLY A 314 1.68 -12.20 27.80
CA GLY A 314 2.47 -11.44 26.85
C GLY A 314 1.61 -10.45 26.05
N LYS A 315 1.76 -9.16 26.32
CA LYS A 315 1.50 -8.09 25.32
C LYS A 315 2.80 -7.87 24.56
N GLY A 316 2.88 -8.45 23.36
CA GLY A 316 4.01 -8.26 22.47
C GLY A 316 3.96 -6.87 21.85
N SER A 317 4.70 -5.93 22.40
CA SER A 317 5.13 -4.75 21.66
C SER A 317 6.33 -5.17 20.80
N PHE A 318 6.19 -5.15 19.49
CA PHE A 318 7.31 -5.36 18.59
C PHE A 318 8.24 -4.14 18.65
N PRO A 319 9.55 -4.33 18.79
CA PRO A 319 10.49 -3.23 18.72
C PRO A 319 10.60 -2.74 17.26
N PHE A 320 10.42 -1.46 17.08
CA PHE A 320 10.71 -0.73 15.85
C PHE A 320 12.22 -0.86 15.57
N VAL A 321 12.59 -1.54 14.50
CA VAL A 321 13.97 -1.50 13.99
C VAL A 321 14.05 -0.36 13.00
N PRO A 322 14.81 0.72 13.28
CA PRO A 322 14.99 1.79 12.30
C PRO A 322 15.87 1.28 11.17
N VAL A 323 15.35 1.25 9.95
CA VAL A 323 16.14 1.07 8.74
C VAL A 323 16.90 2.37 8.51
N VAL A 324 18.22 2.33 8.62
CA VAL A 324 19.10 3.46 8.31
C VAL A 324 19.05 3.71 6.81
N VAL A 325 18.34 4.75 6.39
CA VAL A 325 18.33 5.23 5.00
C VAL A 325 19.46 6.25 4.85
N GLY A 326 20.45 5.92 4.01
CA GLY A 326 21.49 6.86 3.61
C GLY A 326 20.88 8.01 2.80
N ALA A 327 20.97 9.24 3.32
CA ALA A 327 20.47 10.44 2.68
C ALA A 327 21.32 10.83 1.47
N ALA A 328 20.72 10.89 0.29
CA ALA A 328 21.20 11.70 -0.83
C ALA A 328 20.15 12.79 -1.08
N ALA A 329 20.51 14.03 -0.74
CA ALA A 329 19.67 15.20 -0.93
C ALA A 329 19.55 15.57 -2.41
N VAL A 330 18.31 15.67 -2.91
CA VAL A 330 18.01 16.47 -4.11
C VAL A 330 16.77 17.32 -3.79
N ALA A 331 16.99 18.63 -3.69
CA ALA A 331 15.92 19.62 -3.59
C ALA A 331 15.28 19.81 -4.97
N ALA A 332 13.96 19.63 -5.07
CA ALA A 332 13.17 20.12 -6.20
C ALA A 332 11.83 20.67 -5.71
N ALA A 333 11.50 21.83 -6.26
CA ALA A 333 10.44 22.72 -5.87
C ALA A 333 9.04 22.10 -5.94
N ILE A 334 8.23 22.38 -4.92
CA ILE A 334 6.82 22.00 -4.82
C ILE A 334 5.99 23.00 -5.63
N GLY A 335 5.36 22.50 -6.69
CA GLY A 335 4.25 23.16 -7.35
C GLY A 335 2.97 22.42 -7.02
N ALA A 336 2.08 23.05 -6.26
CA ALA A 336 0.75 22.52 -5.99
C ALA A 336 -0.08 22.46 -7.29
N CYS A 337 -0.39 21.28 -7.77
CA CYS A 337 -1.36 21.07 -8.84
C CYS A 337 -2.58 20.32 -8.30
N VAL A 338 -3.65 21.07 -8.05
CA VAL A 338 -5.00 20.52 -7.95
C VAL A 338 -5.40 20.11 -9.37
N ALA A 339 -5.32 18.84 -9.71
CA ALA A 339 -5.76 18.33 -10.99
C ALA A 339 -7.29 18.15 -11.02
N ILE A 340 -8.01 19.19 -11.42
CA ILE A 340 -9.42 19.06 -11.82
C ILE A 340 -9.43 18.58 -13.27
N ALA A 341 -9.72 17.30 -13.49
CA ALA A 341 -9.93 16.75 -14.82
C ALA A 341 -11.24 17.29 -15.42
N LYS A 342 -11.18 18.32 -16.26
CA LYS A 342 -12.29 18.74 -17.11
C LYS A 342 -12.42 17.77 -18.31
N LYS A 343 -13.42 16.90 -18.28
CA LYS A 343 -13.87 16.15 -19.46
C LYS A 343 -14.40 17.12 -20.53
N LYS A 344 -13.67 17.29 -21.63
CA LYS A 344 -14.20 17.95 -22.84
C LYS A 344 -15.23 17.02 -23.48
N LYS A 345 -16.51 17.41 -23.48
CA LYS A 345 -17.53 16.87 -24.39
C LYS A 345 -17.12 17.22 -25.83
N LYS A 346 -16.87 16.23 -26.67
CA LYS A 346 -16.92 16.36 -28.12
C LYS A 346 -18.41 16.34 -28.51
N LYS A 347 -18.86 17.46 -29.11
CA LYS A 347 -20.02 17.51 -29.97
C LYS A 347 -19.51 17.10 -31.36
N ASP A 348 -20.13 16.10 -31.90
CA ASP A 348 -20.73 16.01 -33.23
C ASP A 348 -21.31 14.61 -33.40
#